data_8bc56ec0f905cc26755b01ccad58d595
#
_entry.id   8bc56ec0f905cc26755b01ccad58d595
#
_cell.length_a   1.000
_cell.length_b   1.000
_cell.length_c   1.000
_cell.angle_alpha   90.00
_cell.angle_beta   90.00
_cell.angle_gamma   90.00
#
_symmetry.space_group_name_H-M   'P 1'
#
loop_
_entity.id
_entity.type
_entity.pdbx_description
1 polymer ?
#
loop_
_entity_poly.entity_id
_entity_poly.type
_entity_poly.pdbx_seq_one_letter_code
_entity_poly.pdbx_strand_id
1 'polypeptide(L)'
;SSRAHIPGWVRSDLCDLVCICDADEELARARAEQFGVPEWCTDAEAMICREDLDVIDVCTRDEHGESHEPLTTLALEKGKHVLVEKPVAQDFRRVRELDALAKSKGLKTKVGLTFRYAPAIQYMFDLMREGKIGTPWLFNGYEQNSQWLNPWYPQDKRLFKEYPHHLKKVGEDPDPRQIEVGSLEGYGAPTIDIGLELIQDDIDKLVCTMANLVPERRRYNVDDHMERINWDDADMWIANCKKGGLFSMQTSFVTVGNYPGIYANI
;
A
#
# COMPACT_ATOMS: atom_id res chain seq x y z
N SER A 1 11.19 0.23 -4.81
CA SER A 1 11.74 1.59 -4.77
C SER A 1 12.51 1.98 -6.03
N SER A 2 13.41 1.14 -6.55
CA SER A 2 14.26 1.47 -7.71
C SER A 2 13.50 1.84 -9.00
N ARG A 3 12.23 1.49 -9.14
CA ARG A 3 11.42 1.82 -10.31
C ARG A 3 10.63 3.13 -10.18
N ALA A 4 10.34 3.57 -8.98
CA ALA A 4 9.47 4.71 -8.73
C ALA A 4 10.09 5.75 -7.78
N HIS A 5 10.41 5.37 -6.55
CA HIS A 5 10.86 6.30 -5.50
C HIS A 5 12.20 6.96 -5.85
N ILE A 6 13.25 6.18 -6.05
CA ILE A 6 14.58 6.72 -6.37
C ILE A 6 14.53 7.64 -7.60
N PRO A 7 13.97 7.23 -8.77
CA PRO A 7 13.84 8.15 -9.90
C PRO A 7 13.00 9.39 -9.64
N GLY A 8 12.05 9.31 -8.71
CA GLY A 8 11.25 10.45 -8.27
C GLY A 8 12.10 11.47 -7.53
N TRP A 9 12.83 11.02 -6.53
CA TRP A 9 13.73 11.86 -5.75
C TRP A 9 14.84 12.48 -6.60
N VAL A 10 15.55 11.68 -7.41
CA VAL A 10 16.65 12.15 -8.27
C VAL A 10 16.22 13.22 -9.28
N ARG A 11 14.96 13.20 -9.73
CA ARG A 11 14.42 14.19 -10.67
C ARG A 11 13.83 15.42 -10.01
N SER A 12 13.74 15.44 -8.70
CA SER A 12 13.17 16.57 -7.97
C SER A 12 14.23 17.64 -7.73
N ASP A 13 13.93 18.88 -8.09
CA ASP A 13 14.77 20.05 -7.78
C ASP A 13 14.56 20.57 -6.34
N LEU A 14 13.70 19.89 -5.56
CA LEU A 14 13.31 20.32 -4.21
C LEU A 14 14.06 19.56 -3.11
N CYS A 15 14.87 18.58 -3.46
CA CYS A 15 15.58 17.74 -2.48
C CYS A 15 16.84 17.12 -3.09
N ASP A 16 17.76 16.78 -2.22
CA ASP A 16 18.96 16.01 -2.55
C ASP A 16 18.80 14.60 -2.00
N LEU A 17 18.94 13.59 -2.87
CA LEU A 17 18.99 12.20 -2.43
C LEU A 17 20.41 11.86 -2.00
N VAL A 18 20.64 11.81 -0.70
CA VAL A 18 21.98 11.70 -0.10
C VAL A 18 22.46 10.26 0.04
N CYS A 19 21.56 9.34 0.45
CA CYS A 19 21.96 7.97 0.79
C CYS A 19 20.90 6.96 0.40
N ILE A 20 21.34 5.79 -0.04
CA ILE A 20 20.49 4.61 -0.26
C ILE A 20 20.85 3.55 0.77
N CYS A 21 19.85 2.99 1.43
CA CYS A 21 20.01 1.88 2.35
C CYS A 21 19.27 0.64 1.86
N ASP A 22 19.95 -0.50 1.88
CA ASP A 22 19.34 -1.82 1.65
C ASP A 22 20.10 -2.85 2.49
N ALA A 23 19.40 -3.84 3.04
CA ALA A 23 20.03 -4.93 3.78
C ALA A 23 20.99 -5.77 2.94
N ASP A 24 20.79 -5.77 1.62
CA ASP A 24 21.70 -6.34 0.62
C ASP A 24 22.72 -5.27 0.18
N GLU A 25 23.96 -5.47 0.58
CA GLU A 25 25.08 -4.55 0.30
C GLU A 25 25.31 -4.34 -1.20
N GLU A 26 25.27 -5.42 -1.98
CA GLU A 26 25.48 -5.34 -3.43
C GLU A 26 24.37 -4.55 -4.09
N LEU A 27 23.14 -4.74 -3.61
CA LEU A 27 21.98 -4.02 -4.13
C LEU A 27 22.03 -2.53 -3.73
N ALA A 28 22.36 -2.20 -2.48
CA ALA A 28 22.54 -0.82 -2.03
C ALA A 28 23.55 -0.08 -2.88
N ARG A 29 24.74 -0.65 -3.04
CA ARG A 29 25.84 -0.10 -3.85
C ARG A 29 25.43 0.07 -5.32
N ALA A 30 24.90 -0.99 -5.93
CA ALA A 30 24.50 -0.96 -7.34
C ALA A 30 23.42 0.10 -7.63
N ARG A 31 22.50 0.34 -6.69
CA ARG A 31 21.50 1.40 -6.85
C ARG A 31 22.07 2.79 -6.65
N ALA A 32 22.97 2.98 -5.70
CA ALA A 32 23.67 4.25 -5.55
C ALA A 32 24.45 4.61 -6.82
N GLU A 33 25.23 3.68 -7.36
CA GLU A 33 25.96 3.87 -8.62
C GLU A 33 25.02 4.14 -9.80
N GLN A 34 23.95 3.36 -9.95
CA GLN A 34 22.98 3.50 -11.05
C GLN A 34 22.32 4.86 -11.10
N PHE A 35 22.02 5.44 -9.95
CA PHE A 35 21.28 6.70 -9.85
C PHE A 35 22.16 7.90 -9.48
N GLY A 36 23.45 7.71 -9.34
CA GLY A 36 24.41 8.78 -9.00
C GLY A 36 24.22 9.30 -7.57
N VAL A 37 23.75 8.45 -6.65
CA VAL A 37 23.58 8.83 -5.23
C VAL A 37 24.95 8.70 -4.54
N PRO A 38 25.39 9.73 -3.77
CA PRO A 38 26.76 9.79 -3.27
C PRO A 38 27.07 8.71 -2.23
N GLU A 39 26.07 8.26 -1.48
CA GLU A 39 26.30 7.34 -0.38
C GLU A 39 25.34 6.15 -0.40
N TRP A 40 25.80 5.07 0.19
CA TRP A 40 24.98 3.88 0.47
C TRP A 40 25.37 3.24 1.79
N CYS A 41 24.45 2.49 2.42
CA CYS A 41 24.70 1.75 3.64
C CYS A 41 23.78 0.52 3.75
N THR A 42 24.02 -0.31 4.76
CA THR A 42 23.20 -1.50 5.07
C THR A 42 22.49 -1.41 6.41
N ASP A 43 22.79 -0.40 7.20
CA ASP A 43 22.22 -0.16 8.52
C ASP A 43 21.19 0.99 8.45
N ALA A 44 19.92 0.62 8.40
CA ALA A 44 18.82 1.58 8.31
C ALA A 44 18.68 2.44 9.58
N GLU A 45 18.92 1.85 10.76
CA GLU A 45 18.81 2.57 12.03
C GLU A 45 19.89 3.63 12.15
N ALA A 46 21.13 3.26 11.80
CA ALA A 46 22.25 4.21 11.77
C ALA A 46 22.00 5.34 10.77
N MET A 47 21.47 5.03 9.57
CA MET A 47 21.11 6.03 8.58
C MET A 47 20.04 7.00 9.11
N ILE A 48 18.97 6.48 9.68
CA ILE A 48 17.85 7.30 10.21
C ILE A 48 18.34 8.24 11.33
N CYS A 49 19.32 7.82 12.11
CA CYS A 49 19.89 8.62 13.20
C CYS A 49 20.81 9.76 12.73
N ARG A 50 21.15 9.86 11.46
CA ARG A 50 22.01 10.95 10.92
C ARG A 50 21.33 12.31 11.07
N GLU A 51 22.11 13.32 11.43
CA GLU A 51 21.62 14.70 11.62
C GLU A 51 21.39 15.43 10.30
N ASP A 52 22.11 15.05 9.24
CA ASP A 52 22.07 15.69 7.92
C ASP A 52 20.91 15.24 7.03
N LEU A 53 20.04 14.34 7.50
CA LEU A 53 18.87 13.90 6.77
C LEU A 53 17.60 14.56 7.34
N ASP A 54 16.79 15.15 6.48
CA ASP A 54 15.50 15.77 6.85
C ASP A 54 14.32 14.81 6.64
N VAL A 55 14.41 13.95 5.63
CA VAL A 55 13.34 13.07 5.18
C VAL A 55 13.84 11.63 5.06
N ILE A 56 13.06 10.70 5.54
CA ILE A 56 13.29 9.26 5.33
C ILE A 56 12.18 8.71 4.43
N ASP A 57 12.59 8.03 3.37
CA ASP A 57 11.70 7.29 2.48
C ASP A 57 11.77 5.79 2.82
N VAL A 58 10.76 5.30 3.52
CA VAL A 58 10.65 3.89 3.94
C VAL A 58 9.93 3.13 2.83
N CYS A 59 10.69 2.46 1.98
CA CYS A 59 10.19 1.70 0.84
C CYS A 59 10.81 0.30 0.77
N THR A 60 11.04 -0.28 1.93
CA THR A 60 11.52 -1.65 2.11
C THR A 60 10.57 -2.66 1.45
N ARG A 61 11.12 -3.77 1.02
CA ARG A 61 10.36 -4.84 0.36
C ARG A 61 10.42 -6.09 1.21
N ASP A 62 9.74 -6.02 2.32
CA ASP A 62 9.55 -7.13 3.23
C ASP A 62 8.13 -7.68 3.15
N GLU A 63 7.91 -8.76 3.84
CA GLU A 63 6.63 -9.41 3.92
C GLU A 63 5.65 -8.50 4.66
N HIS A 64 4.54 -8.16 4.02
CA HIS A 64 3.47 -7.32 4.58
C HIS A 64 3.89 -5.93 5.11
N GLY A 65 5.07 -5.42 4.73
CA GLY A 65 5.55 -4.13 5.24
C GLY A 65 5.89 -4.16 6.73
N GLU A 66 6.34 -5.30 7.25
CA GLU A 66 6.66 -5.46 8.68
C GLU A 66 7.72 -4.48 9.18
N SER A 67 8.67 -4.09 8.32
CA SER A 67 9.67 -3.08 8.65
C SER A 67 9.18 -1.64 8.52
N HIS A 68 8.03 -1.39 7.87
CA HIS A 68 7.54 -0.04 7.64
C HIS A 68 7.22 0.68 8.95
N GLU A 69 6.50 0.01 9.86
CA GLU A 69 6.13 0.60 11.15
C GLU A 69 7.34 0.94 12.03
N PRO A 70 8.27 0.01 12.33
CA PRO A 70 9.39 0.31 13.21
C PRO A 70 10.33 1.37 12.63
N LEU A 71 10.61 1.34 11.32
CA LEU A 71 11.45 2.36 10.68
C LEU A 71 10.77 3.74 10.64
N THR A 72 9.47 3.77 10.39
CA THR A 72 8.67 5.00 10.46
C THR A 72 8.65 5.57 11.89
N THR A 73 8.46 4.70 12.88
CA THR A 73 8.48 5.11 14.30
C THR A 73 9.81 5.74 14.64
N LEU A 74 10.92 5.06 14.34
CA LEU A 74 12.26 5.57 14.61
C LEU A 74 12.52 6.91 13.90
N ALA A 75 12.16 7.01 12.63
CA ALA A 75 12.33 8.26 11.88
C ALA A 75 11.57 9.44 12.51
N LEU A 76 10.32 9.22 12.91
CA LEU A 76 9.53 10.25 13.60
C LEU A 76 10.12 10.59 14.98
N GLU A 77 10.59 9.59 15.74
CA GLU A 77 11.26 9.82 17.03
C GLU A 77 12.52 10.66 16.87
N LYS A 78 13.27 10.46 15.79
CA LYS A 78 14.48 11.24 15.44
C LYS A 78 14.17 12.59 14.77
N GLY A 79 12.90 12.97 14.67
CA GLY A 79 12.51 14.27 14.12
C GLY A 79 12.56 14.36 12.60
N LYS A 80 12.50 13.23 11.90
CA LYS A 80 12.52 13.17 10.43
C LYS A 80 11.10 13.22 9.86
N HIS A 81 10.93 13.88 8.74
CA HIS A 81 9.76 13.71 7.88
C HIS A 81 9.78 12.32 7.24
N VAL A 82 8.61 11.74 6.94
CA VAL A 82 8.56 10.37 6.43
C VAL A 82 7.65 10.26 5.20
N LEU A 83 8.19 9.66 4.14
CA LEU A 83 7.41 8.99 3.10
C LEU A 83 7.49 7.49 3.39
N VAL A 84 6.36 6.79 3.43
CA VAL A 84 6.35 5.33 3.68
C VAL A 84 5.47 4.62 2.67
N GLU A 85 5.94 3.49 2.15
CA GLU A 85 5.12 2.60 1.33
C GLU A 85 3.97 1.98 2.12
N LYS A 86 2.94 1.62 1.40
CA LYS A 86 1.81 0.90 1.98
C LYS A 86 2.13 -0.61 2.08
N PRO A 87 1.57 -1.30 3.10
CA PRO A 87 0.88 -0.79 4.27
C PRO A 87 1.85 -0.11 5.25
N VAL A 88 1.38 0.89 5.96
CA VAL A 88 2.20 1.61 6.98
C VAL A 88 2.46 0.72 8.20
N ALA A 89 1.44 -0.01 8.63
CA ALA A 89 1.47 -0.96 9.73
C ALA A 89 0.37 -2.02 9.54
N GLN A 90 0.49 -3.13 10.23
CA GLN A 90 -0.49 -4.22 10.24
C GLN A 90 -1.77 -3.87 11.02
N ASP A 91 -1.66 -3.00 12.00
CA ASP A 91 -2.77 -2.57 12.85
C ASP A 91 -3.05 -1.07 12.65
N PHE A 92 -4.29 -0.73 12.30
CA PHE A 92 -4.73 0.65 12.12
C PHE A 92 -4.56 1.52 13.38
N ARG A 93 -4.56 0.92 14.57
CA ARG A 93 -4.30 1.63 15.83
C ARG A 93 -2.88 2.16 15.87
N ARG A 94 -1.92 1.37 15.39
CA ARG A 94 -0.53 1.81 15.25
C ARG A 94 -0.39 2.97 14.27
N VAL A 95 -1.12 2.94 13.15
CA VAL A 95 -1.13 4.07 12.20
C VAL A 95 -1.63 5.35 12.86
N ARG A 96 -2.68 5.27 13.71
CA ARG A 96 -3.17 6.42 14.48
C ARG A 96 -2.14 6.94 15.49
N GLU A 97 -1.41 6.06 16.14
CA GLU A 97 -0.32 6.45 17.05
C GLU A 97 0.81 7.15 16.31
N LEU A 98 1.20 6.64 15.15
CA LEU A 98 2.22 7.28 14.29
C LEU A 98 1.76 8.67 13.79
N ASP A 99 0.51 8.80 13.39
CA ASP A 99 -0.07 10.09 13.00
C ASP A 99 -0.06 11.09 14.17
N ALA A 100 -0.45 10.65 15.38
CA ALA A 100 -0.39 11.47 16.58
C ALA A 100 1.04 11.88 16.94
N LEU A 101 2.02 10.95 16.83
CA LEU A 101 3.43 11.24 17.03
C LEU A 101 3.96 12.28 16.04
N ALA A 102 3.67 12.11 14.76
CA ALA A 102 4.07 13.06 13.72
C ALA A 102 3.50 14.46 13.98
N LYS A 103 2.20 14.55 14.27
CA LYS A 103 1.52 15.81 14.60
C LYS A 103 2.11 16.48 15.83
N SER A 104 2.41 15.73 16.89
CA SER A 104 2.99 16.27 18.14
C SER A 104 4.35 16.91 17.93
N LYS A 105 5.09 16.45 16.92
CA LYS A 105 6.43 16.95 16.56
C LYS A 105 6.42 17.93 15.37
N GLY A 106 5.26 18.24 14.79
CA GLY A 106 5.14 19.08 13.60
C GLY A 106 5.74 18.46 12.34
N LEU A 107 5.89 17.14 12.30
CA LEU A 107 6.48 16.42 11.19
C LEU A 107 5.46 16.12 10.09
N LYS A 108 5.94 16.05 8.86
CA LYS A 108 5.15 15.69 7.69
C LYS A 108 5.29 14.20 7.42
N THR A 109 4.17 13.56 7.16
CA THR A 109 4.11 12.16 6.76
C THR A 109 3.34 11.99 5.46
N LYS A 110 3.71 11.02 4.67
CA LYS A 110 3.02 10.65 3.43
C LYS A 110 3.06 9.14 3.24
N VAL A 111 1.92 8.58 2.86
CA VAL A 111 1.80 7.16 2.49
C VAL A 111 1.85 7.01 0.98
N GLY A 112 2.50 5.96 0.49
CA GLY A 112 2.66 5.62 -0.91
C GLY A 112 1.37 5.18 -1.63
N LEU A 113 0.24 5.83 -1.38
CA LEU A 113 -1.02 5.63 -2.09
C LEU A 113 -0.99 6.40 -3.43
N THR A 114 -0.19 5.89 -4.36
CA THR A 114 0.25 6.63 -5.56
C THR A 114 -0.85 6.93 -6.57
N PHE A 115 -1.91 6.13 -6.63
CA PHE A 115 -3.00 6.32 -7.60
C PHE A 115 -3.71 7.67 -7.47
N ARG A 116 -3.81 8.20 -6.24
CA ARG A 116 -4.40 9.54 -6.02
C ARG A 116 -3.69 10.67 -6.77
N TYR A 117 -2.40 10.46 -7.17
CA TYR A 117 -1.61 11.45 -7.90
C TYR A 117 -1.72 11.31 -9.43
N ALA A 118 -2.51 10.36 -9.94
CA ALA A 118 -2.81 10.30 -11.37
C ALA A 118 -3.48 11.61 -11.82
N PRO A 119 -3.06 12.21 -12.96
CA PRO A 119 -3.57 13.50 -13.39
C PRO A 119 -5.11 13.57 -13.47
N ALA A 120 -5.75 12.49 -13.92
CA ALA A 120 -7.21 12.42 -13.98
C ALA A 120 -7.86 12.48 -12.58
N ILE A 121 -7.28 11.79 -11.61
CA ILE A 121 -7.77 11.79 -10.20
C ILE A 121 -7.54 13.17 -9.57
N GLN A 122 -6.37 13.79 -9.79
CA GLN A 122 -6.12 15.14 -9.30
C GLN A 122 -7.10 16.15 -9.89
N TYR A 123 -7.43 16.02 -11.18
CA TYR A 123 -8.42 16.88 -11.81
C TYR A 123 -9.83 16.67 -11.21
N MET A 124 -10.22 15.44 -10.90
CA MET A 124 -11.46 15.18 -10.16
C MET A 124 -11.46 15.85 -8.79
N PHE A 125 -10.37 15.78 -8.04
CA PHE A 125 -10.24 16.47 -6.75
C PHE A 125 -10.35 17.98 -6.89
N ASP A 126 -9.78 18.56 -7.94
CA ASP A 126 -9.89 20.01 -8.21
C ASP A 126 -11.34 20.41 -8.52
N LEU A 127 -12.04 19.65 -9.37
CA LEU A 127 -13.46 19.88 -9.65
C LEU A 127 -14.33 19.82 -8.39
N MET A 128 -14.00 18.89 -7.47
CA MET A 128 -14.68 18.79 -6.17
C MET A 128 -14.40 20.01 -5.30
N ARG A 129 -13.14 20.42 -5.16
CA ARG A 129 -12.73 21.58 -4.35
C ARG A 129 -13.32 22.90 -4.87
N GLU A 130 -13.45 23.01 -6.17
CA GLU A 130 -14.09 24.15 -6.85
C GLU A 130 -15.62 24.14 -6.79
N GLY A 131 -16.23 23.09 -6.22
CA GLY A 131 -17.66 22.93 -6.12
C GLY A 131 -18.39 22.70 -7.45
N LYS A 132 -17.66 22.31 -8.51
CA LYS A 132 -18.22 22.08 -9.86
C LYS A 132 -19.19 20.91 -9.92
N ILE A 133 -19.04 19.93 -9.06
CA ILE A 133 -19.87 18.71 -9.01
C ILE A 133 -21.02 18.89 -8.00
N GLY A 134 -20.92 19.86 -7.10
CA GLY A 134 -21.87 20.05 -6.01
C GLY A 134 -21.60 19.11 -4.84
N THR A 135 -22.67 18.70 -4.14
CA THR A 135 -22.56 17.78 -2.99
C THR A 135 -22.52 16.34 -3.47
N PRO A 136 -21.45 15.60 -3.19
CA PRO A 136 -21.39 14.19 -3.58
C PRO A 136 -22.32 13.34 -2.71
N TRP A 137 -23.11 12.49 -3.35
CA TRP A 137 -24.06 11.60 -2.69
C TRP A 137 -23.68 10.13 -2.77
N LEU A 138 -22.95 9.76 -3.80
CA LEU A 138 -22.63 8.38 -4.09
C LEU A 138 -21.21 8.29 -4.64
N PHE A 139 -20.38 7.45 -4.03
CA PHE A 139 -19.14 6.98 -4.62
C PHE A 139 -19.29 5.53 -5.05
N ASN A 140 -18.84 5.20 -6.26
CA ASN A 140 -18.75 3.84 -6.74
C ASN A 140 -17.40 3.62 -7.39
N GLY A 141 -16.60 2.71 -6.83
CA GLY A 141 -15.27 2.43 -7.28
C GLY A 141 -14.98 0.96 -7.46
N TYR A 142 -14.07 0.64 -8.35
CA TYR A 142 -13.53 -0.70 -8.45
C TYR A 142 -12.11 -0.72 -9.04
N GLU A 143 -11.36 -1.73 -8.65
CA GLU A 143 -10.13 -2.19 -9.30
C GLU A 143 -10.27 -3.67 -9.54
N GLN A 144 -10.44 -4.05 -10.79
CA GLN A 144 -10.70 -5.43 -11.19
C GLN A 144 -9.77 -5.81 -12.34
N ASN A 145 -9.01 -6.88 -12.16
CA ASN A 145 -8.11 -7.39 -13.19
C ASN A 145 -7.94 -8.91 -13.08
N SER A 146 -7.19 -9.49 -14.01
CA SER A 146 -6.93 -10.92 -14.09
C SER A 146 -5.49 -11.29 -13.72
N GLN A 147 -4.78 -10.41 -13.03
CA GLN A 147 -3.34 -10.57 -12.76
C GLN A 147 -3.00 -11.89 -12.08
N TRP A 148 -3.86 -12.34 -11.18
CA TRP A 148 -3.66 -13.55 -10.38
C TRP A 148 -4.66 -14.66 -10.69
N LEU A 149 -5.35 -14.59 -11.84
CA LEU A 149 -6.29 -15.63 -12.26
C LEU A 149 -5.59 -16.96 -12.53
N ASN A 150 -4.38 -16.92 -13.10
CA ASN A 150 -3.61 -18.13 -13.34
C ASN A 150 -2.94 -18.62 -12.05
N PRO A 151 -3.32 -19.79 -11.49
CA PRO A 151 -2.75 -20.28 -10.25
C PRO A 151 -1.25 -20.64 -10.34
N TRP A 152 -0.74 -20.87 -11.55
CA TRP A 152 0.68 -21.14 -11.80
C TRP A 152 1.54 -19.87 -11.82
N TYR A 153 0.92 -18.71 -11.91
CA TYR A 153 1.63 -17.44 -11.78
C TYR A 153 1.89 -17.18 -10.31
N PRO A 154 3.15 -17.17 -9.84
CA PRO A 154 3.42 -17.00 -8.43
C PRO A 154 2.97 -15.62 -7.99
N GLN A 155 2.09 -15.59 -7.02
CA GLN A 155 1.76 -14.36 -6.33
C GLN A 155 3.02 -13.77 -5.67
N ASP A 156 2.94 -12.57 -5.21
CA ASP A 156 4.09 -11.81 -4.71
C ASP A 156 5.01 -12.64 -3.80
N LYS A 157 6.32 -12.39 -3.91
CA LYS A 157 7.37 -12.98 -3.07
C LYS A 157 7.08 -12.90 -1.57
N ARG A 158 6.37 -11.86 -1.18
CA ARG A 158 5.95 -11.62 0.19
C ARG A 158 5.13 -12.75 0.79
N LEU A 159 4.51 -13.57 -0.06
CA LEU A 159 3.53 -14.57 0.34
C LEU A 159 4.11 -15.91 0.71
N PHE A 160 5.37 -16.15 0.35
CA PHE A 160 5.86 -17.49 0.25
C PHE A 160 7.23 -17.70 0.90
N LYS A 161 7.80 -16.68 1.48
CA LYS A 161 9.10 -16.84 2.12
C LYS A 161 9.00 -17.58 3.44
N GLU A 162 8.12 -17.16 4.27
CA GLU A 162 7.73 -17.83 5.51
C GLU A 162 6.31 -17.40 5.78
N TYR A 163 5.42 -18.32 6.18
CA TYR A 163 4.08 -17.91 6.54
C TYR A 163 4.17 -16.89 7.66
N PRO A 164 3.64 -15.69 7.46
CA PRO A 164 3.43 -14.82 8.60
C PRO A 164 2.64 -15.60 9.65
N HIS A 165 3.04 -15.46 10.90
CA HIS A 165 2.47 -16.24 12.02
C HIS A 165 0.96 -16.08 12.20
N HIS A 166 0.35 -15.12 11.53
CA HIS A 166 -1.10 -14.91 11.49
C HIS A 166 -1.79 -15.62 10.31
N LEU A 167 -1.05 -16.14 9.33
CA LEU A 167 -1.63 -16.94 8.26
C LEU A 167 -1.66 -18.41 8.65
N LYS A 168 -2.73 -19.11 8.27
CA LYS A 168 -2.85 -20.56 8.51
C LYS A 168 -1.85 -21.31 7.66
N LYS A 169 -1.29 -22.37 8.23
CA LYS A 169 -0.39 -23.26 7.52
C LYS A 169 -1.11 -23.95 6.37
N VAL A 170 -0.35 -24.23 5.30
CA VAL A 170 -0.79 -25.05 4.18
C VAL A 170 -1.40 -26.38 4.68
N GLY A 171 -2.53 -26.76 4.11
CA GLY A 171 -3.22 -28.01 4.43
C GLY A 171 -4.28 -27.91 5.52
N GLU A 172 -4.43 -26.80 6.19
CA GLU A 172 -5.57 -26.54 7.06
C GLU A 172 -6.71 -25.94 6.20
N ASP A 173 -7.92 -26.49 6.31
CA ASP A 173 -9.09 -25.88 5.67
C ASP A 173 -9.34 -24.50 6.29
N PRO A 174 -9.21 -23.41 5.52
CA PRO A 174 -9.44 -22.10 6.07
C PRO A 174 -10.91 -21.97 6.47
N ASP A 175 -11.15 -21.49 7.68
CA ASP A 175 -12.49 -21.02 8.02
C ASP A 175 -12.79 -19.83 7.07
N PRO A 176 -13.82 -19.92 6.22
CA PRO A 176 -14.14 -18.84 5.28
C PRO A 176 -14.43 -17.50 5.99
N ARG A 177 -14.69 -17.52 7.30
CA ARG A 177 -14.84 -16.32 8.12
C ARG A 177 -13.50 -15.70 8.57
N GLN A 178 -12.39 -16.36 8.25
CA GLN A 178 -11.02 -15.95 8.60
C GLN A 178 -10.18 -15.70 7.35
N ILE A 179 -10.81 -15.26 6.27
CA ILE A 179 -10.08 -14.87 5.05
C ILE A 179 -9.21 -13.66 5.37
N GLU A 180 -7.93 -13.80 5.11
CA GLU A 180 -6.96 -12.71 5.27
C GLU A 180 -7.11 -11.69 4.14
N VAL A 181 -6.64 -10.48 4.38
CA VAL A 181 -6.78 -9.38 3.44
C VAL A 181 -5.70 -9.43 2.37
N GLY A 182 -6.07 -9.58 1.11
CA GLY A 182 -5.18 -9.62 -0.05
C GLY A 182 -5.55 -8.58 -1.10
N SER A 183 -6.63 -8.82 -1.86
CA SER A 183 -7.12 -7.88 -2.88
C SER A 183 -7.55 -6.56 -2.26
N LEU A 184 -8.23 -6.61 -1.13
CA LEU A 184 -8.67 -5.42 -0.41
C LEU A 184 -7.48 -4.54 0.03
N GLU A 185 -6.38 -5.13 0.52
CA GLU A 185 -5.17 -4.35 0.85
C GLU A 185 -4.47 -3.84 -0.41
N GLY A 186 -4.32 -4.72 -1.41
CA GLY A 186 -3.57 -4.42 -2.62
C GLY A 186 -4.17 -3.28 -3.43
N TYR A 187 -5.46 -3.37 -3.72
CA TYR A 187 -6.20 -2.45 -4.58
C TYR A 187 -7.31 -1.68 -3.87
N GLY A 188 -7.87 -2.25 -2.81
CA GLY A 188 -8.92 -1.59 -2.04
C GLY A 188 -8.41 -0.35 -1.34
N ALA A 189 -7.27 -0.40 -0.68
CA ALA A 189 -6.73 0.74 0.05
C ALA A 189 -6.56 2.01 -0.82
N PRO A 190 -5.95 1.96 -2.02
CA PRO A 190 -5.89 3.10 -2.92
C PRO A 190 -7.28 3.59 -3.40
N THR A 191 -8.22 2.68 -3.63
CA THR A 191 -9.58 3.01 -4.07
C THR A 191 -10.36 3.70 -2.96
N ILE A 192 -10.22 3.20 -1.72
CA ILE A 192 -10.81 3.82 -0.52
C ILE A 192 -10.27 5.24 -0.33
N ASP A 193 -8.96 5.41 -0.42
CA ASP A 193 -8.30 6.72 -0.26
C ASP A 193 -8.86 7.75 -1.25
N ILE A 194 -8.98 7.38 -2.51
CA ILE A 194 -9.56 8.23 -3.55
C ILE A 194 -11.04 8.50 -3.27
N GLY A 195 -11.80 7.47 -2.93
CA GLY A 195 -13.23 7.58 -2.70
C GLY A 195 -13.59 8.47 -1.51
N LEU A 196 -12.85 8.37 -0.42
CA LEU A 196 -13.05 9.22 0.76
C LEU A 196 -12.75 10.70 0.46
N GLU A 197 -11.72 10.98 -0.33
CA GLU A 197 -11.43 12.34 -0.78
C GLU A 197 -12.53 12.87 -1.70
N LEU A 198 -13.05 12.07 -2.62
CA LEU A 198 -14.09 12.47 -3.56
C LEU A 198 -15.43 12.67 -2.89
N ILE A 199 -15.85 11.79 -1.98
CA ILE A 199 -17.14 11.92 -1.30
C ILE A 199 -17.12 12.98 -0.20
N GLN A 200 -15.94 13.44 0.21
CA GLN A 200 -15.74 14.42 1.29
C GLN A 200 -16.48 14.07 2.60
N ASP A 201 -16.50 12.77 2.90
CA ASP A 201 -17.19 12.22 4.06
C ASP A 201 -16.43 11.00 4.61
N ASP A 202 -16.80 10.53 5.77
CA ASP A 202 -16.26 9.32 6.40
C ASP A 202 -17.29 8.19 6.37
N ILE A 203 -16.82 6.95 6.38
CA ILE A 203 -17.66 5.77 6.52
C ILE A 203 -18.19 5.70 7.97
N ASP A 204 -19.50 5.48 8.11
CA ASP A 204 -20.17 5.20 9.38
C ASP A 204 -20.33 3.69 9.60
N LYS A 205 -20.95 3.01 8.63
CA LYS A 205 -21.24 1.56 8.70
C LYS A 205 -21.00 0.92 7.34
N LEU A 206 -20.50 -0.29 7.34
CA LEU A 206 -20.29 -1.05 6.12
C LEU A 206 -20.71 -2.52 6.29
N VAL A 207 -21.00 -3.13 5.13
CA VAL A 207 -21.14 -4.57 4.96
C VAL A 207 -20.15 -4.98 3.86
N CYS A 208 -19.34 -5.97 4.15
CA CYS A 208 -18.32 -6.49 3.23
C CYS A 208 -18.46 -8.00 3.11
N THR A 209 -18.17 -8.51 1.92
CA THR A 209 -17.92 -9.92 1.68
C THR A 209 -16.59 -10.07 0.94
N MET A 210 -15.81 -11.05 1.35
CA MET A 210 -14.53 -11.40 0.72
C MET A 210 -14.57 -12.85 0.27
N ALA A 211 -13.88 -13.17 -0.81
CA ALA A 211 -13.81 -14.51 -1.35
C ALA A 211 -12.39 -14.88 -1.76
N ASN A 212 -11.99 -16.10 -1.44
CA ASN A 212 -10.82 -16.76 -2.00
C ASN A 212 -11.28 -17.70 -3.11
N LEU A 213 -11.18 -17.25 -4.35
CA LEU A 213 -11.72 -17.93 -5.54
C LEU A 213 -10.69 -18.83 -6.20
N VAL A 214 -9.39 -18.58 -5.97
CA VAL A 214 -8.27 -19.39 -6.45
C VAL A 214 -7.37 -19.76 -5.27
N PRO A 215 -7.82 -20.69 -4.40
CA PRO A 215 -7.17 -20.96 -3.12
C PRO A 215 -5.83 -21.70 -3.26
N GLU A 216 -5.61 -22.40 -4.36
CA GLU A 216 -4.37 -23.12 -4.60
C GLU A 216 -3.52 -22.37 -5.60
N ARG A 217 -2.27 -22.05 -5.21
CA ARG A 217 -1.36 -21.28 -6.04
C ARG A 217 0.05 -21.84 -5.99
N ARG A 218 0.78 -21.64 -7.09
CA ARG A 218 2.19 -21.99 -7.14
C ARG A 218 2.98 -21.18 -6.12
N ARG A 219 3.82 -21.88 -5.38
CA ARG A 219 4.78 -21.24 -4.48
C ARG A 219 5.86 -20.50 -5.27
N TYR A 220 6.22 -19.31 -4.82
CA TYR A 220 7.31 -18.57 -5.42
C TYR A 220 8.66 -19.24 -5.12
N ASN A 221 9.54 -19.37 -6.13
CA ASN A 221 10.85 -20.01 -6.05
C ASN A 221 10.85 -21.49 -5.65
N VAL A 222 9.72 -22.17 -5.70
CA VAL A 222 9.64 -23.63 -5.58
C VAL A 222 8.99 -24.18 -6.82
N ASP A 223 9.73 -24.99 -7.58
CA ASP A 223 9.20 -25.56 -8.82
C ASP A 223 8.09 -26.55 -8.52
N ASP A 224 6.99 -26.43 -9.28
CA ASP A 224 5.86 -27.32 -9.31
C ASP A 224 5.16 -27.61 -7.96
N HIS A 225 5.36 -26.76 -6.97
CA HIS A 225 4.68 -26.89 -5.70
C HIS A 225 3.50 -25.92 -5.61
N MET A 226 2.30 -26.49 -5.43
CA MET A 226 1.07 -25.73 -5.19
C MET A 226 0.81 -25.68 -3.69
N GLU A 227 0.47 -24.51 -3.20
CA GLU A 227 0.09 -24.28 -1.80
C GLU A 227 -1.29 -23.64 -1.72
N ARG A 228 -2.01 -24.00 -0.68
CA ARG A 228 -3.27 -23.35 -0.35
C ARG A 228 -2.99 -22.08 0.44
N ILE A 229 -3.48 -20.97 -0.04
CA ILE A 229 -3.41 -19.66 0.61
C ILE A 229 -4.81 -19.20 1.02
N ASN A 230 -4.89 -18.42 2.09
CA ASN A 230 -6.14 -18.02 2.70
C ASN A 230 -6.34 -16.51 2.71
N TRP A 231 -6.31 -15.88 1.57
CA TRP A 231 -6.66 -14.48 1.46
C TRP A 231 -7.64 -14.22 0.34
N ASP A 232 -8.23 -13.04 0.36
CA ASP A 232 -9.21 -12.68 -0.64
C ASP A 232 -8.56 -12.45 -2.01
N ASP A 233 -9.17 -13.05 -3.02
CA ASP A 233 -8.93 -12.73 -4.42
C ASP A 233 -9.90 -11.65 -4.92
N ALA A 234 -11.02 -11.49 -4.21
CA ALA A 234 -12.05 -10.52 -4.52
C ALA A 234 -12.80 -10.10 -3.26
N ASP A 235 -13.20 -8.84 -3.25
CA ASP A 235 -14.06 -8.28 -2.22
C ASP A 235 -15.13 -7.37 -2.83
N MET A 236 -16.25 -7.28 -2.13
CA MET A 236 -17.35 -6.36 -2.45
C MET A 236 -17.91 -5.78 -1.18
N TRP A 237 -18.11 -4.47 -1.15
CA TRP A 237 -18.71 -3.83 0.00
C TRP A 237 -19.50 -2.57 -0.33
N ILE A 238 -20.43 -2.28 0.54
CA ILE A 238 -21.25 -1.09 0.53
C ILE A 238 -21.23 -0.45 1.92
N ALA A 239 -21.32 0.86 1.95
CA ALA A 239 -21.28 1.61 3.20
C ALA A 239 -22.21 2.82 3.20
N ASN A 240 -22.68 3.18 4.40
CA ASN A 240 -23.24 4.49 4.66
C ASN A 240 -22.14 5.42 5.15
N CYS A 241 -22.17 6.64 4.67
CA CYS A 241 -21.29 7.70 5.15
C CYS A 241 -21.96 8.51 6.28
N LYS A 242 -21.15 9.17 7.11
CA LYS A 242 -21.62 9.89 8.32
C LYS A 242 -22.59 11.03 8.00
N LYS A 243 -22.41 11.72 6.87
CA LYS A 243 -23.30 12.83 6.42
C LYS A 243 -24.45 12.36 5.54
N GLY A 244 -24.58 11.03 5.33
CA GLY A 244 -25.69 10.41 4.60
C GLY A 244 -25.41 9.99 3.17
N GLY A 245 -24.18 10.15 2.67
CA GLY A 245 -23.75 9.61 1.38
C GLY A 245 -23.67 8.08 1.40
N LEU A 246 -23.56 7.48 0.21
CA LEU A 246 -23.36 6.05 0.01
C LEU A 246 -22.00 5.80 -0.66
N PHE A 247 -21.36 4.73 -0.22
CA PHE A 247 -20.07 4.30 -0.76
C PHE A 247 -20.17 2.84 -1.19
N SER A 248 -19.75 2.51 -2.40
CA SER A 248 -19.60 1.13 -2.83
C SER A 248 -18.25 0.87 -3.47
N MET A 249 -17.72 -0.32 -3.25
CA MET A 249 -16.42 -0.69 -3.81
C MET A 249 -16.35 -2.19 -4.11
N GLN A 250 -15.55 -2.52 -5.12
CA GLN A 250 -15.19 -3.89 -5.45
C GLN A 250 -13.72 -3.95 -5.84
N THR A 251 -12.99 -4.95 -5.33
CA THR A 251 -11.68 -5.28 -5.88
C THR A 251 -11.59 -6.74 -6.28
N SER A 252 -10.76 -7.05 -7.26
CA SER A 252 -10.53 -8.42 -7.68
C SER A 252 -9.22 -8.57 -8.47
N PHE A 253 -8.49 -9.61 -8.15
CA PHE A 253 -7.32 -10.07 -8.89
C PHE A 253 -7.65 -11.09 -10.00
N VAL A 254 -8.88 -11.56 -10.06
CA VAL A 254 -9.27 -12.74 -10.86
C VAL A 254 -10.43 -12.45 -11.81
N THR A 255 -10.72 -11.20 -12.10
CA THR A 255 -11.76 -10.77 -13.03
C THR A 255 -11.22 -10.63 -14.44
N VAL A 256 -11.80 -11.37 -15.39
CA VAL A 256 -11.44 -11.31 -16.81
C VAL A 256 -12.16 -10.15 -17.49
N GLY A 257 -11.48 -9.53 -18.46
CA GLY A 257 -12.09 -8.54 -19.36
C GLY A 257 -11.95 -7.09 -18.92
N ASN A 258 -11.45 -6.85 -17.69
CA ASN A 258 -11.14 -5.50 -17.26
C ASN A 258 -9.66 -5.16 -17.48
N TYR A 259 -9.40 -3.91 -17.81
CA TYR A 259 -8.06 -3.38 -17.86
C TYR A 259 -7.60 -3.02 -16.43
N PRO A 260 -6.33 -3.29 -16.04
CA PRO A 260 -5.85 -2.90 -14.73
C PRO A 260 -5.91 -1.37 -14.54
N GLY A 261 -6.45 -0.96 -13.41
CA GLY A 261 -6.57 0.45 -13.04
C GLY A 261 -7.79 0.73 -12.19
N ILE A 262 -7.74 1.79 -11.40
CA ILE A 262 -8.86 2.20 -10.55
C ILE A 262 -9.92 2.90 -11.42
N TYR A 263 -11.15 2.45 -11.29
CA TYR A 263 -12.34 3.15 -11.75
C TYR A 263 -13.00 3.85 -10.56
N ALA A 264 -13.21 5.14 -10.69
CA ALA A 264 -13.86 5.96 -9.69
C ALA A 264 -15.00 6.76 -10.35
N ASN A 265 -16.18 6.69 -9.77
CA ASN A 265 -17.38 7.40 -10.21
C ASN A 265 -18.03 8.07 -9.00
N ILE A 266 -18.48 9.32 -9.19
CA ILE A 266 -19.09 10.13 -8.16
C ILE A 266 -20.28 10.88 -8.72
#